data_4b7db852058ea56479a71950d404e906
#
_entry.id   4b7db852058ea56479a71950d404e906
#
_cell.length_a   1.000
_cell.length_b   1.000
_cell.length_c   1.000
_cell.angle_alpha   90.00
_cell.angle_beta   90.00
_cell.angle_gamma   90.00
#
_symmetry.space_group_name_H-M   'P 1'
#
loop_
_entity.id
_entity.type
_entity.pdbx_description
1 polymer ?
#
loop_
_entity_poly.entity_id
_entity_poly.type
_entity_poly.pdbx_seq_one_letter_code
_entity_poly.pdbx_strand_id
1 'polypeptide(L)'
;VNKKVKRIAVISSFPPRKCGIATFTCDLISSIEAQGEGEIEIFGIAMRSDDETEFNDPVKFEIRRNVRSDYFNAAEYINCSHVDLVVLEHEFGLFGGNGGKLINVLLRKLSAPIVTTLHTVIEESGTAMGRVLTELSELSW
;
A
#
# COMPACT_ATOMS: atom_id res chain seq x y z
N VAL A 1 25.42 0.22 -8.58
CA VAL A 1 25.46 -0.76 -7.48
C VAL A 1 24.04 -1.24 -7.25
N ASN A 2 23.76 -2.53 -7.51
CA ASN A 2 22.46 -3.11 -7.16
C ASN A 2 22.34 -3.13 -5.63
N LYS A 3 21.58 -2.20 -5.08
CA LYS A 3 21.26 -2.22 -3.65
C LYS A 3 20.29 -3.39 -3.41
N LYS A 4 20.68 -4.33 -2.54
CA LYS A 4 19.81 -5.44 -2.14
C LYS A 4 18.63 -4.88 -1.35
N VAL A 5 17.41 -5.22 -1.74
CA VAL A 5 16.20 -4.88 -0.97
C VAL A 5 16.21 -5.69 0.33
N LYS A 6 16.12 -5.00 1.46
CA LYS A 6 16.13 -5.60 2.80
C LYS A 6 14.90 -5.24 3.62
N ARG A 7 14.24 -4.13 3.29
CA ARG A 7 13.08 -3.66 4.04
C ARG A 7 11.98 -3.20 3.12
N ILE A 8 10.78 -3.77 3.28
CA ILE A 8 9.62 -3.51 2.43
C ILE A 8 8.44 -3.07 3.29
N ALA A 9 7.77 -1.99 2.87
CA ALA A 9 6.45 -1.62 3.38
C ALA A 9 5.37 -2.04 2.37
N VAL A 10 4.33 -2.72 2.83
CA VAL A 10 3.19 -3.13 2.00
C VAL A 10 1.95 -2.36 2.40
N ILE A 11 1.41 -1.55 1.48
CA ILE A 11 0.17 -0.78 1.67
C ILE A 11 -0.98 -1.57 1.06
N SER A 12 -1.91 -2.02 1.88
CA SER A 12 -3.02 -2.88 1.45
C SER A 12 -4.15 -2.96 2.47
N SER A 13 -5.12 -3.83 2.19
CA SER A 13 -5.98 -4.40 3.23
C SER A 13 -5.33 -5.63 3.84
N PHE A 14 -5.62 -5.88 5.11
CA PHE A 14 -5.08 -6.98 5.89
C PHE A 14 -6.18 -7.68 6.69
N PRO A 15 -5.98 -8.94 7.13
CA PRO A 15 -6.84 -9.53 8.15
C PRO A 15 -6.87 -8.65 9.42
N PRO A 16 -7.99 -8.55 10.13
CA PRO A 16 -9.17 -9.43 10.06
C PRO A 16 -10.16 -9.14 8.91
N ARG A 17 -9.86 -8.18 8.05
CA ARG A 17 -10.74 -7.89 6.88
C ARG A 17 -10.85 -9.12 5.98
N LYS A 18 -12.10 -9.56 5.77
CA LYS A 18 -12.40 -10.70 4.91
C LYS A 18 -12.59 -10.23 3.47
N CYS A 19 -11.50 -10.11 2.73
CA CYS A 19 -11.53 -9.79 1.31
C CYS A 19 -10.38 -10.47 0.56
N GLY A 20 -10.54 -10.65 -0.75
CA GLY A 20 -9.54 -11.31 -1.60
C GLY A 20 -8.19 -10.61 -1.60
N ILE A 21 -8.16 -9.29 -1.50
CA ILE A 21 -6.91 -8.51 -1.47
C ILE A 21 -6.14 -8.77 -0.17
N ALA A 22 -6.82 -8.85 0.98
CA ALA A 22 -6.16 -9.19 2.24
C ALA A 22 -5.51 -10.57 2.20
N THR A 23 -6.19 -11.56 1.60
CA THR A 23 -5.64 -12.91 1.39
C THR A 23 -4.44 -12.87 0.45
N PHE A 24 -4.58 -12.21 -0.71
CA PHE A 24 -3.50 -12.03 -1.68
C PHE A 24 -2.27 -11.38 -1.04
N THR A 25 -2.47 -10.34 -0.23
CA THR A 25 -1.38 -9.62 0.45
C THR A 25 -0.63 -10.52 1.43
N CYS A 26 -1.34 -11.34 2.21
CA CYS A 26 -0.71 -12.30 3.11
C CYS A 26 0.10 -13.35 2.36
N ASP A 27 -0.43 -13.88 1.26
CA ASP A 27 0.26 -14.86 0.44
C ASP A 27 1.51 -14.26 -0.22
N LEU A 28 1.42 -13.02 -0.70
CA LEU A 28 2.55 -12.28 -1.27
C LEU A 28 3.66 -12.08 -0.23
N ILE A 29 3.32 -11.58 0.96
CA ILE A 29 4.27 -11.39 2.06
C ILE A 29 4.96 -12.70 2.41
N SER A 30 4.19 -13.77 2.63
CA SER A 30 4.73 -15.10 2.95
C SER A 30 5.67 -15.61 1.87
N SER A 31 5.34 -15.37 0.60
CA SER A 31 6.18 -15.77 -0.53
C SER A 31 7.50 -15.00 -0.59
N ILE A 32 7.47 -13.68 -0.34
CA ILE A 32 8.69 -12.85 -0.30
C ILE A 32 9.58 -13.24 0.89
N GLU A 33 9.00 -13.47 2.06
CA GLU A 33 9.73 -13.92 3.25
C GLU A 33 10.43 -15.26 3.02
N ALA A 34 9.71 -16.23 2.41
CA ALA A 34 10.26 -17.53 2.07
C ALA A 34 11.43 -17.45 1.09
N GLN A 35 11.34 -16.59 0.06
CA GLN A 35 12.41 -16.37 -0.91
C GLN A 35 13.56 -15.54 -0.33
N GLY A 36 13.29 -14.67 0.60
CA GLY A 36 14.28 -13.81 1.25
C GLY A 36 15.13 -14.50 2.31
N GLU A 37 14.86 -15.77 2.62
CA GLU A 37 15.62 -16.57 3.60
C GLU A 37 15.82 -15.86 4.95
N GLY A 38 14.86 -15.03 5.37
CA GLY A 38 14.92 -14.25 6.61
C GLY A 38 15.75 -12.97 6.53
N GLU A 39 16.28 -12.62 5.36
CA GLU A 39 17.04 -11.38 5.17
C GLU A 39 16.17 -10.15 4.82
N ILE A 40 14.88 -10.35 4.54
CA ILE A 40 13.94 -9.29 4.16
C ILE A 40 12.97 -9.05 5.32
N GLU A 41 12.94 -7.83 5.84
CA GLU A 41 11.95 -7.38 6.80
C GLU A 41 10.76 -6.78 6.05
N ILE A 42 9.54 -7.27 6.34
CA ILE A 42 8.31 -6.77 5.73
C ILE A 42 7.35 -6.32 6.81
N PHE A 43 6.73 -5.14 6.62
CA PHE A 43 5.65 -4.68 7.47
C PHE A 43 4.49 -4.11 6.68
N GLY A 44 3.30 -4.17 7.26
CA GLY A 44 2.06 -3.72 6.66
C GLY A 44 1.66 -2.30 7.09
N ILE A 45 1.12 -1.56 6.13
CA ILE A 45 0.34 -0.33 6.33
C ILE A 45 -1.09 -0.67 5.94
N ALA A 46 -1.95 -0.85 6.93
CA ALA A 46 -3.31 -1.34 6.71
C ALA A 46 -4.29 -0.22 6.42
N MET A 47 -5.09 -0.39 5.39
CA MET A 47 -6.27 0.44 5.17
C MET A 47 -7.39 -0.01 6.12
N ARG A 48 -7.85 0.90 6.98
CA ARG A 48 -8.88 0.64 7.98
C ARG A 48 -10.23 1.20 7.55
N SER A 49 -11.27 0.39 7.62
CA SER A 49 -12.67 0.81 7.61
C SER A 49 -13.24 0.90 9.03
N ASP A 50 -14.39 1.57 9.16
CA ASP A 50 -14.97 1.90 10.48
C ASP A 50 -15.37 0.66 11.31
N ASP A 51 -15.57 -0.49 10.66
CA ASP A 51 -16.05 -1.73 11.29
C ASP A 51 -14.91 -2.71 11.66
N GLU A 52 -13.65 -2.35 11.47
CA GLU A 52 -12.53 -3.25 11.68
C GLU A 52 -11.96 -3.15 13.10
N THR A 53 -11.69 -4.31 13.68
CA THR A 53 -10.97 -4.47 14.95
C THR A 53 -9.48 -4.23 14.78
N GLU A 54 -8.70 -4.42 15.84
CA GLU A 54 -7.25 -4.26 15.81
C GLU A 54 -6.58 -5.22 14.81
N PHE A 55 -5.56 -4.71 14.12
CA PHE A 55 -4.71 -5.50 13.25
C PHE A 55 -3.56 -6.13 14.06
N ASN A 56 -3.13 -7.32 13.63
CA ASN A 56 -1.96 -8.00 14.17
C ASN A 56 -0.75 -7.85 13.23
N ASP A 57 0.41 -8.35 13.66
CA ASP A 57 1.57 -8.45 12.77
C ASP A 57 1.19 -9.11 11.43
N PRO A 58 1.75 -8.62 10.32
CA PRO A 58 2.86 -7.67 10.23
C PRO A 58 2.46 -6.18 10.17
N VAL A 59 1.19 -5.82 10.47
CA VAL A 59 0.72 -4.42 10.40
C VAL A 59 1.38 -3.58 11.49
N LYS A 60 1.99 -2.47 11.09
CA LYS A 60 2.66 -1.51 12.00
C LYS A 60 2.03 -0.11 11.97
N PHE A 61 1.22 0.19 10.97
CA PHE A 61 0.53 1.46 10.86
C PHE A 61 -0.85 1.26 10.21
N GLU A 62 -1.83 2.08 10.61
CA GLU A 62 -3.20 2.02 10.11
C GLU A 62 -3.60 3.36 9.49
N ILE A 63 -4.25 3.31 8.34
CA ILE A 63 -4.81 4.48 7.65
C ILE A 63 -6.33 4.37 7.67
N ARG A 64 -7.00 5.28 8.37
CA ARG A 64 -8.47 5.43 8.28
C ARG A 64 -8.81 5.98 6.89
N ARG A 65 -9.64 5.25 6.16
CA ARG A 65 -9.90 5.45 4.73
C ARG A 65 -10.17 6.90 4.34
N ASN A 66 -10.99 7.62 5.10
CA ASN A 66 -11.44 8.97 4.78
C ASN A 66 -10.73 10.08 5.56
N VAL A 67 -9.69 9.75 6.32
CA VAL A 67 -8.91 10.71 7.12
C VAL A 67 -7.62 11.07 6.39
N ARG A 68 -7.64 12.22 5.72
CA ARG A 68 -6.50 12.67 4.89
C ARG A 68 -5.18 12.76 5.66
N SER A 69 -5.20 13.19 6.92
CA SER A 69 -3.99 13.29 7.75
C SER A 69 -3.31 11.94 7.96
N ASP A 70 -4.07 10.84 7.99
CA ASP A 70 -3.50 9.51 8.17
C ASP A 70 -2.59 9.11 7.00
N TYR A 71 -2.93 9.54 5.76
CA TYR A 71 -2.08 9.32 4.58
C TYR A 71 -0.75 10.08 4.67
N PHE A 72 -0.76 11.30 5.20
CA PHE A 72 0.47 12.05 5.46
C PHE A 72 1.32 11.38 6.55
N ASN A 73 0.69 11.00 7.66
CA ASN A 73 1.37 10.35 8.76
C ASN A 73 1.95 8.98 8.36
N ALA A 74 1.23 8.23 7.53
CA ALA A 74 1.73 6.97 6.97
C ALA A 74 2.96 7.18 6.08
N ALA A 75 2.96 8.20 5.22
CA ALA A 75 4.12 8.53 4.41
C ALA A 75 5.35 8.89 5.27
N GLU A 76 5.17 9.69 6.31
CA GLU A 76 6.24 10.02 7.27
C GLU A 76 6.74 8.76 7.99
N TYR A 77 5.83 7.89 8.44
CA TYR A 77 6.19 6.62 9.08
C TYR A 77 7.03 5.74 8.16
N ILE A 78 6.62 5.58 6.89
CA ILE A 78 7.33 4.79 5.89
C ILE A 78 8.73 5.38 5.63
N ASN A 79 8.82 6.70 5.43
CA ASN A 79 10.09 7.37 5.18
C ASN A 79 11.06 7.26 6.37
N CYS A 80 10.56 7.45 7.60
CA CYS A 80 11.35 7.28 8.83
C CYS A 80 11.76 5.81 9.08
N SER A 81 11.04 4.86 8.50
CA SER A 81 11.37 3.43 8.59
C SER A 81 12.49 3.00 7.64
N HIS A 82 12.99 3.90 6.79
CA HIS A 82 14.09 3.65 5.85
C HIS A 82 13.89 2.40 4.98
N VAL A 83 12.68 2.23 4.42
CA VAL A 83 12.37 1.12 3.52
C VAL A 83 13.13 1.25 2.19
N ASP A 84 13.44 0.12 1.59
CA ASP A 84 14.09 0.05 0.27
C ASP A 84 13.05 0.01 -0.86
N LEU A 85 11.83 -0.44 -0.55
CA LEU A 85 10.74 -0.61 -1.50
C LEU A 85 9.40 -0.45 -0.81
N VAL A 86 8.45 0.17 -1.51
CA VAL A 86 7.03 0.18 -1.14
C VAL A 86 6.26 -0.66 -2.15
N VAL A 87 5.45 -1.58 -1.67
CA VAL A 87 4.49 -2.36 -2.46
C VAL A 87 3.10 -1.84 -2.18
N LEU A 88 2.38 -1.45 -3.22
CA LEU A 88 1.00 -1.01 -3.14
C LEU A 88 0.08 -2.02 -3.82
N GLU A 89 -0.85 -2.58 -3.05
CA GLU A 89 -1.96 -3.37 -3.59
C GLU A 89 -3.16 -2.45 -3.83
N HIS A 90 -3.34 -2.02 -5.09
CA HIS A 90 -4.31 -1.00 -5.43
C HIS A 90 -5.68 -1.58 -5.82
N GLU A 91 -6.69 -1.14 -5.09
CA GLU A 91 -8.11 -1.27 -5.45
C GLU A 91 -8.82 0.04 -5.08
N PHE A 92 -9.63 0.59 -5.99
CA PHE A 92 -10.29 1.89 -5.81
C PHE A 92 -11.11 1.98 -4.51
N GLY A 93 -11.78 0.91 -4.15
CA GLY A 93 -12.61 0.82 -2.95
C GLY A 93 -11.83 0.86 -1.63
N LEU A 94 -10.52 0.65 -1.63
CA LEU A 94 -9.70 0.70 -0.40
C LEU A 94 -9.42 2.12 0.06
N PHE A 95 -9.28 3.05 -0.88
CA PHE A 95 -8.78 4.40 -0.60
C PHE A 95 -9.88 5.45 -0.59
N GLY A 96 -9.72 6.47 0.25
CA GLY A 96 -10.66 7.56 0.38
C GLY A 96 -10.55 8.61 -0.73
N GLY A 97 -11.54 9.50 -0.72
CA GLY A 97 -11.67 10.54 -1.73
C GLY A 97 -12.31 10.06 -3.03
N ASN A 98 -12.61 11.01 -3.93
CA ASN A 98 -13.22 10.69 -5.20
C ASN A 98 -12.28 9.85 -6.06
N GLY A 99 -12.72 8.64 -6.45
CA GLY A 99 -11.91 7.69 -7.21
C GLY A 99 -10.73 7.09 -6.44
N GLY A 100 -10.70 7.22 -5.11
CA GLY A 100 -9.59 6.71 -4.28
C GLY A 100 -8.36 7.61 -4.24
N LYS A 101 -8.47 8.88 -4.64
CA LYS A 101 -7.33 9.81 -4.83
C LYS A 101 -6.46 10.08 -3.60
N LEU A 102 -6.92 9.77 -2.39
CA LEU A 102 -6.13 10.03 -1.19
C LEU A 102 -4.85 9.19 -1.14
N ILE A 103 -4.81 8.04 -1.79
CA ILE A 103 -3.57 7.25 -1.86
C ILE A 103 -2.44 8.04 -2.57
N ASN A 104 -2.75 8.80 -3.62
CA ASN A 104 -1.75 9.58 -4.34
C ASN A 104 -1.10 10.66 -3.46
N VAL A 105 -1.83 11.17 -2.45
CA VAL A 105 -1.29 12.11 -1.46
C VAL A 105 -0.14 11.48 -0.66
N LEU A 106 -0.30 10.20 -0.29
CA LEU A 106 0.74 9.43 0.39
C LEU A 106 1.91 9.16 -0.56
N LEU A 107 1.63 8.60 -1.74
CA LEU A 107 2.66 8.15 -2.68
C LEU A 107 3.60 9.27 -3.12
N ARG A 108 3.09 10.48 -3.37
CA ARG A 108 3.90 11.65 -3.73
C ARG A 108 4.95 12.04 -2.68
N LYS A 109 4.79 11.62 -1.44
CA LYS A 109 5.69 11.94 -0.32
C LYS A 109 6.71 10.85 -0.04
N LEU A 110 6.58 9.70 -0.68
CA LEU A 110 7.50 8.60 -0.47
C LEU A 110 8.87 8.86 -1.10
N SER A 111 9.92 8.50 -0.38
CA SER A 111 11.29 8.56 -0.86
C SER A 111 11.75 7.25 -1.50
N ALA A 112 11.14 6.13 -1.15
CA ALA A 112 11.44 4.82 -1.70
C ALA A 112 10.68 4.58 -3.02
N PRO A 113 11.23 3.75 -3.94
CA PRO A 113 10.53 3.33 -5.12
C PRO A 113 9.24 2.56 -4.78
N ILE A 114 8.25 2.64 -5.66
CA ILE A 114 6.93 2.05 -5.48
C ILE A 114 6.68 1.03 -6.58
N VAL A 115 6.24 -0.16 -6.21
CA VAL A 115 5.69 -1.17 -7.11
C VAL A 115 4.20 -1.31 -6.82
N THR A 116 3.37 -1.18 -7.84
CA THR A 116 1.92 -1.22 -7.70
C THR A 116 1.32 -2.42 -8.43
N THR A 117 0.53 -3.22 -7.70
CA THR A 117 -0.37 -4.22 -8.28
C THR A 117 -1.75 -3.60 -8.44
N LEU A 118 -2.28 -3.57 -9.65
CA LEU A 118 -3.63 -3.12 -9.93
C LEU A 118 -4.60 -4.30 -9.90
N HIS A 119 -5.49 -4.34 -8.90
CA HIS A 119 -6.54 -5.37 -8.82
C HIS A 119 -7.73 -5.09 -9.73
N THR A 120 -7.92 -3.82 -10.08
CA THR A 120 -8.91 -3.38 -11.08
C THR A 120 -8.27 -2.39 -12.04
N VAL A 121 -8.46 -2.62 -13.34
CA VAL A 121 -8.07 -1.71 -14.42
C VAL A 121 -9.32 -1.21 -15.13
N ILE A 122 -9.40 0.08 -15.39
CA ILE A 122 -10.51 0.70 -16.11
C ILE A 122 -10.02 1.33 -17.42
N GLU A 123 -10.86 1.30 -18.45
CA GLU A 123 -10.51 1.83 -19.77
C GLU A 123 -10.71 3.35 -19.87
N GLU A 124 -11.59 3.94 -19.06
CA GLU A 124 -11.98 5.34 -19.13
C GLU A 124 -11.02 6.28 -18.38
N SER A 125 -10.10 6.89 -19.08
CA SER A 125 -9.11 7.84 -18.51
C SER A 125 -9.72 9.17 -18.01
N GLY A 126 -10.86 9.60 -18.55
CA GLY A 126 -11.52 10.87 -18.19
C GLY A 126 -12.23 10.89 -16.84
N THR A 127 -12.41 9.74 -16.22
CA THR A 127 -13.08 9.59 -14.91
C THR A 127 -12.15 9.97 -13.75
N ALA A 128 -12.72 10.13 -12.54
CA ALA A 128 -11.91 10.32 -11.33
C ALA A 128 -10.97 9.13 -11.09
N MET A 129 -11.44 7.92 -11.31
CA MET A 129 -10.64 6.69 -11.21
C MET A 129 -9.52 6.65 -12.26
N GLY A 130 -9.83 7.02 -13.51
CA GLY A 130 -8.83 7.07 -14.59
C GLY A 130 -7.70 8.03 -14.28
N ARG A 131 -8.00 9.21 -13.73
CA ARG A 131 -6.99 10.17 -13.29
C ARG A 131 -6.11 9.62 -12.16
N VAL A 132 -6.69 8.87 -11.22
CA VAL A 132 -5.92 8.21 -10.15
C VAL A 132 -4.96 7.20 -10.75
N LEU A 133 -5.39 6.34 -11.68
CA LEU A 133 -4.52 5.37 -12.35
C LEU A 133 -3.41 6.02 -13.16
N THR A 134 -3.71 7.09 -13.89
CA THR A 134 -2.69 7.82 -14.64
C THR A 134 -1.59 8.31 -13.72
N GLU A 135 -1.94 8.92 -12.60
CA GLU A 135 -0.97 9.40 -11.63
C GLU A 135 -0.21 8.24 -10.93
N LEU A 136 -0.90 7.14 -10.61
CA LEU A 136 -0.25 5.94 -10.09
C LEU A 136 0.84 5.42 -11.04
N SER A 137 0.57 5.43 -12.34
CA SER A 137 1.54 4.97 -13.34
C SER A 137 2.77 5.88 -13.44
N GLU A 138 2.64 7.17 -13.10
CA GLU A 138 3.74 8.12 -13.05
C GLU A 138 4.58 8.00 -11.76
N LEU A 139 3.96 7.59 -10.67
CA LEU A 139 4.58 7.46 -9.35
C LEU A 139 5.18 6.07 -9.09
N SER A 140 4.79 5.07 -9.88
CA SER A 140 5.22 3.67 -9.74
C SER A 140 6.28 3.29 -10.78
N TRP A 141 7.02 2.25 -10.45
CA TRP A 141 8.00 1.62 -11.35
C TRP A 141 7.31 0.64 -12.27
#